data_186e93c1feb2999824aec144ad4496b9
#
_entry.id   186e93c1feb2999824aec144ad4496b9
#
_cell.length_a   1.000
_cell.length_b   1.000
_cell.length_c   1.000
_cell.angle_alpha   90.00
_cell.angle_beta   90.00
_cell.angle_gamma   90.00
#
_symmetry.space_group_name_H-M   'P 1'
#
loop_
_entity.id
_entity.type
_entity.pdbx_description
1 polymer ?
#
loop_
_entity_poly.entity_id
_entity_poly.type
_entity_poly.pdbx_seq_one_letter_code
_entity_poly.pdbx_strand_id
1 'polypeptide(L)'
;YGVGLGIFGFGQIASNGNPTAITNLVSSSGVIAADTSGVGTAGFSRSFAEYGDGLGMFGFGNNSGYSNQTNRVSNTGVVASNGQAAGTGRMDGAGSSYGGDKGIFGFGYNGSALGVTNLVSNTGTVASDTSAVGDARAKGEMAGYSNSA
;
A
#
# COMPACT_ATOMS: atom_id res chain seq x y z
N TYR A 1 -2.76 -8.40 -6.22
CA TYR A 1 -1.76 -9.26 -6.83
C TYR A 1 -2.44 -10.43 -7.56
N GLY A 2 -1.78 -10.99 -8.59
CA GLY A 2 -2.39 -12.03 -9.41
C GLY A 2 -3.72 -11.60 -10.03
N VAL A 3 -4.24 -12.40 -10.94
CA VAL A 3 -5.56 -12.11 -11.54
C VAL A 3 -6.66 -12.64 -10.62
N GLY A 4 -7.47 -11.75 -10.09
CA GLY A 4 -8.60 -12.10 -9.21
C GLY A 4 -8.21 -12.61 -7.81
N LEU A 5 -7.03 -12.26 -7.33
CA LEU A 5 -6.55 -12.61 -5.98
C LEU A 5 -6.47 -11.36 -5.11
N GLY A 6 -6.58 -11.53 -3.79
CA GLY A 6 -6.45 -10.44 -2.80
C GLY A 6 -5.50 -10.80 -1.67
N ILE A 7 -5.04 -9.81 -0.95
CA ILE A 7 -4.23 -9.97 0.26
C ILE A 7 -4.62 -8.92 1.29
N PHE A 8 -4.88 -9.37 2.51
CA PHE A 8 -4.86 -8.50 3.68
C PHE A 8 -3.46 -8.53 4.28
N GLY A 9 -3.01 -7.41 4.83
CA GLY A 9 -1.70 -7.40 5.48
C GLY A 9 -1.49 -6.21 6.37
N PHE A 10 -0.63 -6.41 7.35
CA PHE A 10 -0.31 -5.41 8.36
C PHE A 10 -1.54 -5.05 9.23
N GLY A 11 -1.46 -3.97 9.98
CA GLY A 11 -2.54 -3.54 10.86
C GLY A 11 -2.17 -3.63 12.34
N GLN A 12 -3.17 -3.64 13.21
CA GLN A 12 -3.01 -3.76 14.66
C GLN A 12 -3.76 -4.98 15.17
N ILE A 13 -3.13 -5.70 16.10
CA ILE A 13 -3.76 -6.85 16.78
C ILE A 13 -4.78 -6.31 17.78
N ALA A 14 -6.05 -6.71 17.63
CA ALA A 14 -7.15 -6.17 18.42
C ALA A 14 -6.98 -6.38 19.93
N SER A 15 -6.35 -7.49 20.36
CA SER A 15 -6.20 -7.82 21.77
C SER A 15 -5.22 -6.94 22.55
N ASN A 16 -4.26 -6.31 21.87
CA ASN A 16 -3.19 -5.54 22.54
C ASN A 16 -2.81 -4.24 21.80
N GLY A 17 -3.41 -3.94 20.65
CA GLY A 17 -3.12 -2.75 19.85
C GLY A 17 -1.74 -2.73 19.18
N ASN A 18 -0.96 -3.81 19.30
CA ASN A 18 0.38 -3.85 18.72
C ASN A 18 0.35 -3.92 17.19
N PRO A 19 1.25 -3.23 16.51
CA PRO A 19 1.40 -3.38 15.07
C PRO A 19 1.73 -4.83 14.69
N THR A 20 1.27 -5.26 13.52
CA THR A 20 1.58 -6.58 12.97
C THR A 20 2.04 -6.49 11.52
N ALA A 21 2.77 -7.50 11.06
CA ALA A 21 3.09 -7.71 9.65
C ALA A 21 2.42 -9.00 9.11
N ILE A 22 1.51 -9.61 9.86
CA ILE A 22 0.74 -10.78 9.43
C ILE A 22 0.00 -10.49 8.13
N THR A 23 -0.09 -11.49 7.28
CA THR A 23 -0.83 -11.41 6.01
C THR A 23 -1.77 -12.60 5.84
N ASN A 24 -2.87 -12.39 5.12
CA ASN A 24 -3.83 -13.42 4.75
C ASN A 24 -4.12 -13.30 3.25
N LEU A 25 -3.91 -14.36 2.51
CA LEU A 25 -4.22 -14.44 1.10
C LEU A 25 -5.73 -14.65 0.91
N VAL A 26 -6.26 -14.07 -0.15
CA VAL A 26 -7.66 -14.24 -0.56
C VAL A 26 -7.68 -14.87 -1.94
N SER A 27 -8.35 -16.02 -2.07
CA SER A 27 -8.52 -16.72 -3.35
C SER A 27 -9.49 -15.97 -4.28
N SER A 28 -9.51 -16.35 -5.56
CA SER A 28 -10.47 -15.82 -6.52
C SER A 28 -11.94 -16.16 -6.21
N SER A 29 -12.19 -17.12 -5.33
CA SER A 29 -13.51 -17.44 -4.80
C SER A 29 -13.85 -16.73 -3.49
N GLY A 30 -12.99 -15.80 -3.01
CA GLY A 30 -13.20 -15.03 -1.78
C GLY A 30 -12.84 -15.78 -0.50
N VAL A 31 -12.21 -16.95 -0.58
CA VAL A 31 -11.77 -17.69 0.61
C VAL A 31 -10.50 -17.07 1.17
N ILE A 32 -10.51 -16.74 2.47
CA ILE A 32 -9.37 -16.20 3.19
C ILE A 32 -8.54 -17.34 3.76
N ALA A 33 -7.25 -17.35 3.48
CA ALA A 33 -6.30 -18.29 4.04
C ALA A 33 -5.94 -17.95 5.49
N ALA A 34 -5.39 -18.95 6.21
CA ALA A 34 -4.85 -18.72 7.56
C ALA A 34 -3.72 -17.68 7.56
N ASP A 35 -3.42 -17.18 8.77
CA ASP A 35 -2.33 -16.22 8.99
C ASP A 35 -1.00 -16.75 8.48
N THR A 36 -0.33 -15.91 7.70
CA THR A 36 1.06 -16.13 7.31
C THR A 36 1.95 -15.18 8.09
N SER A 37 3.06 -15.70 8.62
CA SER A 37 4.04 -14.89 9.34
C SER A 37 4.49 -13.71 8.49
N GLY A 38 4.47 -12.54 9.10
CA GLY A 38 4.79 -11.30 8.41
C GLY A 38 6.25 -11.20 7.99
N VAL A 39 6.46 -10.54 6.86
CA VAL A 39 7.79 -10.16 6.36
C VAL A 39 7.88 -8.64 6.38
N GLY A 40 9.00 -8.13 6.91
CA GLY A 40 9.21 -6.70 7.08
C GLY A 40 8.80 -6.17 8.46
N THR A 41 8.87 -4.87 8.62
CA THR A 41 8.54 -4.20 9.89
C THR A 41 7.03 -4.16 10.08
N ALA A 42 6.56 -4.61 11.25
CA ALA A 42 5.17 -4.48 11.65
C ALA A 42 4.70 -3.02 11.58
N GLY A 43 3.47 -2.79 11.16
CA GLY A 43 2.94 -1.43 11.00
C GLY A 43 1.44 -1.45 10.69
N PHE A 44 0.83 -0.27 10.73
CA PHE A 44 -0.60 -0.07 10.46
C PHE A 44 -0.85 1.20 9.63
N SER A 45 -2.09 1.46 9.25
CA SER A 45 -2.48 2.61 8.41
C SER A 45 -1.65 2.69 7.11
N ARG A 46 -1.36 1.53 6.51
CA ARG A 46 -0.62 1.45 5.25
C ARG A 46 -1.56 1.62 4.07
N SER A 47 -1.04 2.22 3.01
CA SER A 47 -1.70 2.25 1.70
C SER A 47 -1.32 1.02 0.89
N PHE A 48 -2.17 0.63 -0.05
CA PHE A 48 -1.90 -0.46 -0.99
C PHE A 48 -2.10 0.03 -2.42
N ALA A 49 -1.22 -0.37 -3.33
CA ALA A 49 -1.35 -0.12 -4.76
C ALA A 49 -0.96 -1.37 -5.55
N GLU A 50 -1.64 -1.61 -6.65
CA GLU A 50 -1.22 -2.59 -7.66
C GLU A 50 -0.36 -1.93 -8.71
N TYR A 51 0.58 -2.70 -9.30
CA TYR A 51 1.44 -2.27 -10.39
C TYR A 51 1.93 -3.49 -11.17
N GLY A 52 2.49 -3.27 -12.36
CA GLY A 52 2.94 -4.36 -13.22
C GLY A 52 1.82 -5.37 -13.49
N ASP A 53 2.19 -6.54 -13.94
CA ASP A 53 1.23 -7.61 -14.24
C ASP A 53 0.90 -8.42 -12.98
N GLY A 54 -0.08 -7.97 -12.21
CA GLY A 54 -0.55 -8.66 -11.02
C GLY A 54 0.39 -8.58 -9.82
N LEU A 55 1.19 -7.53 -9.71
CA LEU A 55 2.04 -7.24 -8.56
C LEU A 55 1.35 -6.24 -7.64
N GLY A 56 1.66 -6.28 -6.35
CA GLY A 56 1.15 -5.35 -5.37
C GLY A 56 2.24 -4.72 -4.51
N MET A 57 1.89 -3.69 -3.79
CA MET A 57 2.77 -3.03 -2.84
C MET A 57 1.98 -2.45 -1.67
N PHE A 58 2.37 -2.83 -0.44
CA PHE A 58 2.03 -2.06 0.74
C PHE A 58 3.05 -0.93 0.89
N GLY A 59 2.59 0.28 1.16
CA GLY A 59 3.48 1.43 1.28
C GLY A 59 3.09 2.37 2.40
N PHE A 60 4.09 3.07 2.90
CA PHE A 60 3.92 4.09 3.93
C PHE A 60 3.37 3.51 5.24
N GLY A 61 2.56 4.25 6.01
CA GLY A 61 1.95 3.79 7.26
C GLY A 61 2.69 4.27 8.51
N ASN A 62 2.37 3.61 9.63
CA ASN A 62 2.99 3.88 10.93
C ASN A 62 3.66 2.61 11.47
N ASN A 63 4.93 2.73 11.86
CA ASN A 63 5.74 1.65 12.44
C ASN A 63 6.62 2.19 13.60
N SER A 64 6.05 2.90 14.52
CA SER A 64 6.65 3.73 15.58
C SER A 64 6.96 5.16 15.11
N GLY A 65 6.32 5.60 14.06
CA GLY A 65 6.42 6.92 13.44
C GLY A 65 5.95 6.88 12.00
N TYR A 66 5.90 8.03 11.35
CA TYR A 66 5.51 8.12 9.95
C TYR A 66 6.54 7.45 9.05
N SER A 67 6.13 6.45 8.30
CA SER A 67 7.02 5.59 7.52
C SER A 67 6.92 5.85 6.03
N ASN A 68 8.05 5.74 5.34
CA ASN A 68 8.14 5.64 3.89
C ASN A 68 8.56 4.23 3.42
N GLN A 69 8.46 3.23 4.28
CA GLN A 69 8.75 1.85 3.93
C GLN A 69 7.72 1.29 2.93
N THR A 70 8.19 0.38 2.09
CA THR A 70 7.36 -0.36 1.14
C THR A 70 7.63 -1.85 1.24
N ASN A 71 6.62 -2.67 1.01
CA ASN A 71 6.75 -4.12 0.89
C ASN A 71 6.07 -4.55 -0.40
N ARG A 72 6.86 -5.04 -1.35
CA ARG A 72 6.34 -5.56 -2.62
C ARG A 72 5.65 -6.89 -2.39
N VAL A 73 4.60 -7.14 -3.15
CA VAL A 73 3.85 -8.40 -3.15
C VAL A 73 3.95 -9.00 -4.54
N SER A 74 4.43 -10.24 -4.62
CA SER A 74 4.52 -10.97 -5.88
C SER A 74 3.12 -11.38 -6.39
N ASN A 75 3.03 -11.80 -7.64
CA ASN A 75 1.81 -12.35 -8.23
C ASN A 75 1.33 -13.69 -7.60
N THR A 76 2.11 -14.26 -6.70
CA THR A 76 1.74 -15.43 -5.87
C THR A 76 1.44 -15.06 -4.42
N GLY A 77 1.42 -13.75 -4.08
CA GLY A 77 1.12 -13.26 -2.73
C GLY A 77 2.30 -13.28 -1.76
N VAL A 78 3.51 -13.52 -2.23
CA VAL A 78 4.71 -13.46 -1.38
C VAL A 78 5.08 -12.01 -1.13
N VAL A 79 5.11 -11.63 0.16
CA VAL A 79 5.52 -10.28 0.59
C VAL A 79 7.04 -10.24 0.73
N ALA A 80 7.68 -9.29 0.08
CA ALA A 80 9.12 -9.07 0.18
C ALA A 80 9.49 -8.28 1.45
N SER A 81 10.77 -8.35 1.83
CA SER A 81 11.34 -7.51 2.89
C SER A 81 11.18 -6.02 2.59
N ASN A 82 11.43 -5.18 3.60
CA ASN A 82 11.29 -3.74 3.46
C ASN A 82 12.13 -3.16 2.32
N GLY A 83 11.45 -2.38 1.47
CA GLY A 83 12.05 -1.39 0.61
C GLY A 83 11.81 0.02 1.16
N GLN A 84 12.28 1.03 0.45
CA GLN A 84 11.99 2.44 0.76
C GLN A 84 11.36 3.14 -0.44
N ALA A 85 10.36 3.95 -0.18
CA ALA A 85 9.85 4.91 -1.15
C ALA A 85 10.73 6.17 -1.14
N ALA A 86 10.87 6.80 -2.28
CA ALA A 86 11.54 8.10 -2.40
C ALA A 86 10.57 9.25 -2.09
N GLY A 87 9.88 9.21 -0.96
CA GLY A 87 8.86 10.19 -0.59
C GLY A 87 8.74 10.42 0.90
N THR A 88 7.95 11.41 1.27
CA THR A 88 7.67 11.79 2.66
C THR A 88 6.96 10.67 3.41
N GLY A 89 7.52 10.24 4.55
CA GLY A 89 6.90 9.28 5.45
C GLY A 89 5.55 9.77 5.96
N ARG A 90 4.52 8.93 5.89
CA ARG A 90 3.14 9.27 6.26
C ARG A 90 2.29 8.04 6.54
N MET A 91 1.16 8.22 7.16
CA MET A 91 0.11 7.22 7.36
C MET A 91 -1.22 7.71 6.79
N ASP A 92 -2.26 6.87 6.82
CA ASP A 92 -3.62 7.22 6.43
C ASP A 92 -3.72 7.83 5.01
N GLY A 93 -2.84 7.42 4.11
CA GLY A 93 -2.92 7.73 2.70
C GLY A 93 -3.75 6.72 1.92
N ALA A 94 -3.96 6.99 0.66
CA ALA A 94 -4.66 6.11 -0.26
C ALA A 94 -3.70 5.55 -1.33
N GLY A 95 -4.08 4.47 -1.98
CA GLY A 95 -3.35 3.93 -3.12
C GLY A 95 -4.26 3.16 -4.06
N SER A 96 -3.90 3.15 -5.33
CA SER A 96 -4.60 2.42 -6.39
C SER A 96 -3.68 2.17 -7.58
N SER A 97 -4.16 1.42 -8.55
CA SER A 97 -3.56 1.31 -9.88
C SER A 97 -4.03 2.43 -10.81
N TYR A 98 -3.23 2.75 -11.82
CA TYR A 98 -3.57 3.64 -12.92
C TYR A 98 -2.77 3.28 -14.19
N GLY A 99 -3.23 3.74 -15.35
CA GLY A 99 -2.51 3.58 -16.62
C GLY A 99 -2.25 2.13 -17.03
N GLY A 100 -3.05 1.20 -16.52
CA GLY A 100 -3.01 -0.23 -16.82
C GLY A 100 -2.01 -1.02 -15.96
N ASP A 101 -0.76 -0.55 -15.85
CA ASP A 101 0.34 -1.31 -15.22
C ASP A 101 1.10 -0.52 -14.13
N LYS A 102 0.59 0.61 -13.69
CA LYS A 102 1.26 1.49 -12.71
C LYS A 102 0.41 1.67 -11.47
N GLY A 103 1.09 1.98 -10.36
CA GLY A 103 0.44 2.32 -9.10
C GLY A 103 0.67 3.78 -8.70
N ILE A 104 -0.13 4.26 -7.77
CA ILE A 104 0.01 5.57 -7.17
C ILE A 104 -0.34 5.51 -5.69
N PHE A 105 0.42 6.22 -4.87
CA PHE A 105 0.08 6.53 -3.50
C PHE A 105 -0.18 8.03 -3.37
N GLY A 106 -1.16 8.43 -2.58
CA GLY A 106 -1.48 9.83 -2.42
C GLY A 106 -2.01 10.21 -1.06
N PHE A 107 -1.86 11.49 -0.76
CA PHE A 107 -2.38 12.12 0.44
C PHE A 107 -1.82 11.50 1.72
N GLY A 108 -2.52 11.65 2.86
CA GLY A 108 -2.15 11.07 4.13
C GLY A 108 -1.81 12.11 5.19
N TYR A 109 -1.12 11.67 6.25
CA TYR A 109 -0.86 12.46 7.45
C TYR A 109 0.56 12.22 7.98
N ASN A 110 1.26 13.29 8.35
CA ASN A 110 2.56 13.24 9.04
C ASN A 110 2.71 14.33 10.10
N GLY A 111 1.67 14.61 10.85
CA GLY A 111 1.55 15.75 11.77
C GLY A 111 0.58 16.80 11.21
N SER A 112 0.41 16.83 9.89
CA SER A 112 -0.63 17.58 9.18
C SER A 112 -1.12 16.78 7.98
N ALA A 113 -2.27 17.15 7.42
CA ALA A 113 -2.76 16.54 6.19
C ALA A 113 -1.82 16.88 5.03
N LEU A 114 -1.58 15.91 4.16
CA LEU A 114 -0.69 16.02 3.01
C LEU A 114 -1.48 15.96 1.68
N GLY A 115 -0.99 16.70 0.68
CA GLY A 115 -1.53 16.67 -0.69
C GLY A 115 -0.60 15.99 -1.69
N VAL A 116 0.57 15.50 -1.25
CA VAL A 116 1.57 14.89 -2.13
C VAL A 116 1.14 13.52 -2.67
N THR A 117 1.67 13.17 -3.84
CA THR A 117 1.50 11.84 -4.43
C THR A 117 2.85 11.25 -4.83
N ASN A 118 2.92 9.91 -4.89
CA ASN A 118 4.08 9.17 -5.37
C ASN A 118 3.64 8.16 -6.41
N LEU A 119 4.19 8.28 -7.60
CA LEU A 119 3.96 7.34 -8.69
C LEU A 119 4.77 6.06 -8.47
N VAL A 120 4.17 4.93 -8.79
CA VAL A 120 4.83 3.62 -8.77
C VAL A 120 4.94 3.12 -10.21
N SER A 121 6.17 2.88 -10.66
CA SER A 121 6.40 2.31 -11.99
C SER A 121 5.92 0.86 -12.08
N ASN A 122 5.79 0.34 -13.29
CA ASN A 122 5.47 -1.08 -13.53
C ASN A 122 6.55 -2.06 -13.03
N THR A 123 7.73 -1.58 -12.65
CA THR A 123 8.78 -2.37 -11.99
C THR A 123 8.79 -2.21 -10.47
N GLY A 124 7.83 -1.46 -9.90
CA GLY A 124 7.68 -1.24 -8.46
C GLY A 124 8.67 -0.21 -7.88
N THR A 125 9.17 0.72 -8.70
CA THR A 125 9.95 1.85 -8.19
C THR A 125 9.00 2.97 -7.80
N VAL A 126 9.09 3.43 -6.54
CA VAL A 126 8.29 4.55 -6.03
C VAL A 126 9.07 5.85 -6.23
N ALA A 127 8.50 6.77 -6.99
CA ALA A 127 9.10 8.07 -7.26
C ALA A 127 9.03 9.01 -6.04
N SER A 128 9.80 10.09 -6.06
CA SER A 128 9.72 11.18 -5.10
C SER A 128 8.35 11.85 -5.10
N ASP A 129 8.10 12.68 -4.09
CA ASP A 129 6.84 13.42 -3.96
C ASP A 129 6.59 14.30 -5.18
N THR A 130 5.37 14.22 -5.69
CA THR A 130 4.82 15.18 -6.66
C THR A 130 4.08 16.25 -5.90
N SER A 131 4.19 17.49 -6.35
CA SER A 131 3.48 18.64 -5.77
C SER A 131 1.98 18.36 -5.66
N ALA A 132 1.39 18.83 -4.58
CA ALA A 132 -0.03 18.67 -4.33
C ALA A 132 -0.89 19.28 -5.44
N VAL A 133 -1.93 18.54 -5.81
CA VAL A 133 -3.04 19.04 -6.65
C VAL A 133 -4.32 18.91 -5.84
N GLY A 134 -4.94 20.04 -5.53
CA GLY A 134 -6.11 20.13 -4.66
C GLY A 134 -5.78 20.17 -3.18
N ASP A 135 -6.80 20.09 -2.34
CA ASP A 135 -6.68 20.23 -0.88
C ASP A 135 -5.99 19.02 -0.24
N ALA A 136 -5.09 19.30 0.70
CA ALA A 136 -4.45 18.28 1.52
C ALA A 136 -5.46 17.55 2.39
N ARG A 137 -5.38 16.22 2.46
CA ARG A 137 -6.30 15.40 3.24
C ARG A 137 -5.66 14.10 3.73
N ALA A 138 -6.18 13.57 4.82
CA ALA A 138 -5.83 12.27 5.38
C ALA A 138 -7.07 11.37 5.46
N LYS A 139 -6.86 10.05 5.62
CA LYS A 139 -7.93 9.05 5.71
C LYS A 139 -8.84 9.03 4.47
N GLY A 140 -8.30 9.45 3.33
CA GLY A 140 -8.95 9.32 2.04
C GLY A 140 -8.84 7.89 1.51
N GLU A 141 -9.74 7.54 0.63
CA GLU A 141 -9.71 6.28 -0.12
C GLU A 141 -9.51 6.58 -1.61
N MET A 142 -9.04 5.59 -2.34
CA MET A 142 -8.83 5.69 -3.77
C MET A 142 -9.37 4.45 -4.46
N ALA A 143 -10.03 4.65 -5.59
CA ALA A 143 -10.43 3.58 -6.49
C ALA A 143 -9.85 3.85 -7.88
N GLY A 144 -9.39 2.80 -8.53
CA GLY A 144 -9.11 2.82 -9.95
C GLY A 144 -10.42 2.72 -10.74
N TYR A 145 -10.50 3.42 -11.84
CA TYR A 145 -11.60 3.27 -12.79
C TYR A 145 -11.06 3.32 -14.23
N SER A 146 -11.74 2.69 -15.16
CA SER A 146 -11.40 2.73 -16.57
C SER A 146 -12.47 3.48 -17.34
N ASN A 147 -12.02 4.31 -18.28
CA ASN A 147 -12.89 4.89 -19.30
C ASN A 147 -12.79 3.99 -20.53
N SER A 148 -13.65 2.96 -20.58
CA SER A 148 -13.85 2.18 -21.79
C SER A 148 -14.86 2.92 -22.65
N ALA A 149 -14.36 3.74 -23.57
CA ALA A 149 -15.16 4.27 -24.66
C ALA A 149 -15.29 3.22 -25.76
#